data_5109775273247ce38a9dc9d63d0d00fe
#
_entry.id   5109775273247ce38a9dc9d63d0d00fe
#
_cell.length_a   1.000
_cell.length_b   1.000
_cell.length_c   1.000
_cell.angle_alpha   90.00
_cell.angle_beta   90.00
_cell.angle_gamma   90.00
#
_symmetry.space_group_name_H-M   'P 1'
#
loop_
_entity.id
_entity.type
_entity.pdbx_description
1 polymer ?
#
loop_
_entity_poly.entity_id
_entity_poly.type
_entity_poly.pdbx_seq_one_letter_code
_entity_poly.pdbx_strand_id
1 'polypeptide(L)'
;MHIFSCPYLNGEVELTDEREAHIAQTHPDLLPEYLPQVKQTLADPDQVRRSVRMSAARIFYRWFDDVRQGKYVVVVVVSEAAPTERNWIITAYVTHRLINGEIE
;
A
#
# COMPACT_ATOMS: atom_id res chain seq x y z
N MET A 1 7.96 3.05 -13.71
CA MET A 1 7.38 3.55 -12.42
C MET A 1 5.89 3.69 -12.58
N HIS A 2 5.14 3.33 -11.53
CA HIS A 2 3.69 3.55 -11.47
C HIS A 2 3.36 4.73 -10.58
N ILE A 3 2.34 5.48 -10.95
CA ILE A 3 1.80 6.58 -10.16
C ILE A 3 0.32 6.27 -9.93
N PHE A 4 -0.08 6.17 -8.67
CA PHE A 4 -1.45 5.83 -8.30
C PHE A 4 -2.13 7.00 -7.62
N SER A 5 -3.39 7.25 -7.98
CA SER A 5 -4.21 8.22 -7.28
C SER A 5 -4.52 7.72 -5.86
N CYS A 6 -4.40 8.61 -4.89
CA CYS A 6 -4.67 8.31 -3.49
C CYS A 6 -5.45 9.46 -2.85
N PRO A 7 -6.79 9.44 -2.94
CA PRO A 7 -7.62 10.52 -2.40
C PRO A 7 -7.43 10.75 -0.91
N TYR A 8 -7.17 9.69 -0.14
CA TYR A 8 -6.93 9.81 1.30
C TYR A 8 -5.77 10.77 1.60
N LEU A 9 -4.71 10.73 0.79
CA LEU A 9 -3.55 11.61 0.93
C LEU A 9 -3.69 12.89 0.11
N ASN A 10 -4.82 13.07 -0.55
CA ASN A 10 -5.10 14.23 -1.40
C ASN A 10 -4.02 14.40 -2.48
N GLY A 11 -3.58 13.30 -3.09
CA GLY A 11 -2.51 13.34 -4.07
C GLY A 11 -2.24 12.00 -4.71
N GLU A 12 -0.97 11.76 -5.03
CA GLU A 12 -0.52 10.58 -5.73
C GLU A 12 0.53 9.82 -4.94
N VAL A 13 0.62 8.51 -5.18
CA VAL A 13 1.59 7.63 -4.55
C VAL A 13 2.41 6.97 -5.65
N GLU A 14 3.73 6.96 -5.48
CA GLU A 14 4.67 6.37 -6.43
C GLU A 14 5.01 4.94 -6.05
N LEU A 15 5.11 4.09 -7.05
CA LEU A 15 5.74 2.78 -6.93
C LEU A 15 6.92 2.77 -7.90
N THR A 16 8.13 2.88 -7.37
CA THR A 16 9.34 2.89 -8.19
C THR A 16 9.61 1.50 -8.76
N ASP A 17 10.34 1.44 -9.88
CA ASP A 17 10.70 0.16 -10.51
C ASP A 17 11.48 -0.72 -9.54
N GLU A 18 12.39 -0.13 -8.76
CA GLU A 18 13.17 -0.86 -7.76
C GLU A 18 12.27 -1.48 -6.70
N ARG A 19 11.31 -0.72 -6.16
CA ARG A 19 10.39 -1.20 -5.14
C ARG A 19 9.43 -2.24 -5.70
N GLU A 20 8.96 -2.05 -6.90
CA GLU A 20 8.11 -3.04 -7.58
C GLU A 20 8.85 -4.37 -7.71
N ALA A 21 10.09 -4.35 -8.17
CA ALA A 21 10.89 -5.55 -8.31
C ALA A 21 11.15 -6.22 -6.96
N HIS A 22 11.46 -5.42 -5.94
CA HIS A 22 11.69 -5.93 -4.58
C HIS A 22 10.45 -6.60 -4.00
N ILE A 23 9.28 -5.97 -4.16
CA ILE A 23 8.01 -6.52 -3.67
C ILE A 23 7.67 -7.80 -4.45
N ALA A 24 7.86 -7.83 -5.76
CA ALA A 24 7.61 -9.03 -6.56
C ALA A 24 8.50 -10.19 -6.13
N GLN A 25 9.73 -9.91 -5.71
CA GLN A 25 10.67 -10.92 -5.25
C GLN A 25 10.33 -11.44 -3.85
N THR A 26 9.97 -10.55 -2.93
CA THR A 26 9.69 -10.91 -1.53
C THR A 26 8.24 -11.31 -1.29
N HIS A 27 7.31 -10.80 -2.12
CA HIS A 27 5.89 -11.10 -2.03
C HIS A 27 5.34 -11.49 -3.40
N PRO A 28 5.78 -12.64 -3.95
CA PRO A 28 5.33 -13.09 -5.28
C PRO A 28 3.87 -13.48 -5.30
N ASP A 29 3.23 -13.64 -4.15
CA ASP A 29 1.80 -13.87 -4.02
C ASP A 29 0.97 -12.60 -4.26
N LEU A 30 1.61 -11.43 -4.33
CA LEU A 30 0.94 -10.18 -4.65
C LEU A 30 1.33 -9.66 -6.03
N LEU A 31 2.62 -9.45 -6.29
CA LEU A 31 3.10 -8.88 -7.55
C LEU A 31 3.85 -9.90 -8.40
N PRO A 32 3.70 -9.81 -9.70
CA PRO A 32 3.02 -8.77 -10.48
C PRO A 32 1.51 -8.95 -10.65
N GLU A 33 0.97 -10.09 -10.27
CA GLU A 33 -0.39 -10.50 -10.63
C GLU A 33 -1.47 -9.53 -10.14
N TYR A 34 -1.33 -9.04 -8.91
CA TYR A 34 -2.37 -8.25 -8.25
C TYR A 34 -2.06 -6.75 -8.19
N LEU A 35 -1.28 -6.25 -9.16
CA LEU A 35 -1.01 -4.81 -9.25
C LEU A 35 -2.29 -3.95 -9.31
N PRO A 36 -3.34 -4.34 -10.07
CA PRO A 36 -4.60 -3.59 -10.05
C PRO A 36 -5.22 -3.46 -8.67
N GLN A 37 -5.08 -4.49 -7.83
CA GLN A 37 -5.62 -4.47 -6.47
C GLN A 37 -4.81 -3.55 -5.55
N VAL A 38 -3.52 -3.41 -5.78
CA VAL A 38 -2.70 -2.40 -5.09
C VAL A 38 -3.23 -1.00 -5.42
N LYS A 39 -3.50 -0.73 -6.68
CA LYS A 39 -4.08 0.53 -7.13
C LYS A 39 -5.43 0.79 -6.46
N GLN A 40 -6.31 -0.21 -6.43
CA GLN A 40 -7.64 -0.09 -5.82
C GLN A 40 -7.56 0.15 -4.31
N THR A 41 -6.60 -0.48 -3.64
CA THR A 41 -6.40 -0.30 -2.20
C THR A 41 -6.05 1.16 -1.87
N LEU A 42 -5.23 1.80 -2.70
CA LEU A 42 -4.88 3.21 -2.51
C LEU A 42 -6.02 4.14 -2.89
N ALA A 43 -6.81 3.77 -3.91
CA ALA A 43 -7.92 4.61 -4.39
C ALA A 43 -9.11 4.60 -3.42
N ASP A 44 -9.36 3.45 -2.77
CA ASP A 44 -10.54 3.28 -1.91
C ASP A 44 -10.24 2.22 -0.84
N PRO A 45 -9.44 2.56 0.18
CA PRO A 45 -9.12 1.61 1.23
C PRO A 45 -10.31 1.36 2.16
N ASP A 46 -10.40 0.13 2.69
CA ASP A 46 -11.36 -0.18 3.75
C ASP A 46 -10.95 0.52 5.04
N GLN A 47 -9.64 0.62 5.27
CA GLN A 47 -9.11 1.21 6.48
C GLN A 47 -7.69 1.72 6.22
N VAL A 48 -7.34 2.80 6.91
CA VAL A 48 -5.98 3.35 6.92
C VAL A 48 -5.52 3.42 8.36
N ARG A 49 -4.31 2.93 8.64
CA ARG A 49 -3.71 2.97 9.97
C ARG A 49 -2.35 3.64 9.91
N ARG A 50 -2.00 4.32 10.99
CA ARG A 50 -0.66 4.85 11.14
C ARG A 50 0.25 3.74 11.67
N SER A 51 1.44 3.61 11.09
CA SER A 51 2.41 2.64 11.59
C SER A 51 2.88 3.03 12.99
N VAL A 52 2.92 2.05 13.90
CA VAL A 52 3.44 2.27 15.26
C VAL A 52 4.96 2.32 15.30
N ARG A 53 5.63 1.84 14.24
CA ARG A 53 7.08 1.80 14.14
C ARG A 53 7.67 3.00 13.41
N MET A 54 6.91 3.55 12.47
CA MET A 54 7.38 4.64 11.60
C MET A 54 6.26 5.64 11.44
N SER A 55 6.34 6.76 12.16
CA SER A 55 5.26 7.75 12.20
C SER A 55 4.95 8.36 10.84
N ALA A 56 5.93 8.38 9.91
CA ALA A 56 5.73 8.89 8.55
C ALA A 56 5.04 7.88 7.63
N ALA A 57 4.80 6.67 8.10
CA ALA A 57 4.20 5.60 7.29
C ALA A 57 2.73 5.39 7.64
N ARG A 58 1.93 5.19 6.62
CA ARG A 58 0.53 4.80 6.73
C ARG A 58 0.33 3.45 6.08
N ILE A 59 -0.58 2.66 6.64
CA ILE A 59 -0.86 1.31 6.20
C ILE A 59 -2.28 1.31 5.65
N PHE A 60 -2.41 1.04 4.34
CA PHE A 60 -3.69 1.00 3.64
C PHE A 60 -4.12 -0.45 3.50
N TYR A 61 -5.37 -0.75 3.84
CA TYR A 61 -5.94 -2.10 3.79
C TYR A 61 -7.20 -2.10 2.94
N ARG A 62 -7.34 -3.15 2.13
CA ARG A 62 -8.59 -3.43 1.45
C ARG A 62 -8.77 -4.93 1.32
N TRP A 63 -9.96 -5.41 1.62
CA TRP A 63 -10.33 -6.82 1.43
C TRP A 63 -10.71 -7.07 -0.02
N PHE A 64 -10.25 -8.21 -0.56
CA PHE A 64 -10.61 -8.69 -1.90
C PHE A 64 -10.97 -10.15 -1.82
N ASP A 65 -12.21 -10.50 -2.15
CA ASP A 65 -12.68 -11.90 -2.13
C ASP A 65 -11.95 -12.75 -3.16
N ASP A 66 -11.52 -12.16 -4.26
CA ASP A 66 -10.91 -12.84 -5.39
C ASP A 66 -9.38 -12.87 -5.35
N VAL A 67 -8.76 -12.28 -4.34
CA VAL A 67 -7.32 -12.39 -4.15
C VAL A 67 -7.05 -13.61 -3.29
N ARG A 68 -6.49 -14.65 -3.92
CA ARG A 68 -6.09 -15.90 -3.25
C ARG A 68 -7.14 -16.41 -2.27
N GLN A 69 -8.41 -16.47 -2.74
CA GLN A 69 -9.56 -16.98 -2.00
C GLN A 69 -9.96 -16.11 -0.81
N GLY A 70 -9.67 -14.82 -0.90
CA GLY A 70 -10.01 -13.85 0.13
C GLY A 70 -8.82 -13.46 0.98
N LYS A 71 -8.34 -12.24 0.76
CA LYS A 71 -7.21 -11.66 1.50
C LYS A 71 -7.35 -10.15 1.56
N TYR A 72 -6.73 -9.57 2.58
CA TYR A 72 -6.42 -8.15 2.55
C TYR A 72 -5.21 -7.92 1.67
N VAL A 73 -5.28 -6.92 0.83
CA VAL A 73 -4.10 -6.32 0.20
C VAL A 73 -3.69 -5.17 1.10
N VAL A 74 -2.43 -5.19 1.51
CA VAL A 74 -1.86 -4.19 2.43
C VAL A 74 -0.80 -3.42 1.68
N VAL A 75 -0.88 -2.10 1.71
CA VAL A 75 0.08 -1.21 1.05
C VAL A 75 0.61 -0.23 2.09
N VAL A 76 1.91 -0.21 2.28
CA VAL A 76 2.57 0.68 3.23
C VAL A 76 3.19 1.84 2.47
N VAL A 77 2.74 3.05 2.81
CA VAL A 77 3.12 4.28 2.13
C VAL A 77 3.83 5.21 3.10
N VAL A 78 4.96 5.75 2.67
CA VAL A 78 5.69 6.77 3.41
C VAL A 78 5.46 8.12 2.74
N SER A 79 5.24 9.14 3.54
CA SER A 79 5.04 10.51 3.06
C SER A 79 6.14 11.41 3.58
N GLU A 80 6.67 12.26 2.69
CA GLU A 80 7.57 13.34 3.06
C GLU A 80 6.80 14.64 3.17
N ALA A 81 7.17 15.46 4.15
CA ALA A 81 6.57 16.76 4.34
C ALA A 81 7.09 17.79 3.30
N ALA A 82 6.45 18.95 3.26
CA ALA A 82 6.91 20.06 2.41
C ALA A 82 8.41 20.31 2.63
N PRO A 83 9.15 20.74 1.60
CA PRO A 83 8.66 21.13 0.28
C PRO A 83 8.48 19.97 -0.72
N THR A 84 8.99 18.78 -0.41
CA THR A 84 8.98 17.65 -1.34
C THR A 84 7.59 17.08 -1.56
N GLU A 85 6.83 16.93 -0.48
CA GLU A 85 5.43 16.42 -0.50
C GLU A 85 5.26 15.16 -1.34
N ARG A 86 6.19 14.22 -1.19
CA ARG A 86 6.23 12.99 -1.96
C ARG A 86 5.67 11.84 -1.15
N ASN A 87 4.85 11.00 -1.79
CA ASN A 87 4.36 9.75 -1.20
C ASN A 87 4.86 8.58 -2.04
N TRP A 88 5.35 7.53 -1.40
CA TRP A 88 5.80 6.34 -2.13
C TRP A 88 5.56 5.07 -1.33
N ILE A 89 5.38 3.97 -2.06
CA ILE A 89 5.20 2.64 -1.47
C ILE A 89 6.55 2.12 -1.02
N ILE A 90 6.65 1.67 0.22
CA ILE A 90 7.87 1.00 0.71
C ILE A 90 7.71 -0.51 0.68
N THR A 91 6.50 -1.03 0.89
CA THR A 91 6.20 -2.45 0.74
C THR A 91 4.71 -2.66 0.53
N ALA A 92 4.35 -3.85 0.07
CA ALA A 92 2.96 -4.29 -0.03
C ALA A 92 2.92 -5.81 0.08
N TYR A 93 1.84 -6.36 0.63
CA TYR A 93 1.71 -7.80 0.83
C TYR A 93 0.24 -8.18 1.01
N VAL A 94 -0.03 -9.49 1.02
CA VAL A 94 -1.37 -10.03 1.29
C VAL A 94 -1.38 -10.71 2.65
N THR A 95 -2.53 -10.64 3.34
CA THR A 95 -2.68 -11.26 4.65
C THR A 95 -4.14 -11.58 4.95
N HIS A 96 -4.38 -12.56 5.81
CA HIS A 96 -5.72 -12.85 6.34
C HIS A 96 -6.15 -11.87 7.41
N ARG A 97 -5.18 -11.28 8.13
CA ARG A 97 -5.43 -10.51 9.34
C ARG A 97 -4.84 -9.13 9.21
N LEU A 98 -5.52 -8.17 9.79
CA LEU A 98 -4.97 -6.82 9.93
C LEU A 98 -3.85 -6.83 10.96
N ILE A 99 -2.75 -6.15 10.63
CA ILE A 99 -1.62 -6.00 11.56
C ILE A 99 -1.89 -4.85 12.52
N ASN A 100 -1.11 -4.77 13.59
CA ASN A 100 -1.24 -3.71 14.58
C ASN A 100 -0.88 -2.35 13.98
N GLY A 101 -1.60 -1.33 14.44
CA GLY A 101 -1.41 0.04 14.04
C GLY A 101 -2.54 0.90 14.59
N GLU A 102 -2.39 2.20 14.54
CA GLU A 102 -3.42 3.14 14.98
C GLU A 102 -4.37 3.45 13.83
N ILE A 103 -5.67 3.35 14.08
CA ILE A 103 -6.69 3.70 13.09
C ILE A 103 -6.73 5.21 12.95
N GLU A 104 -6.68 5.68 11.72
CA GLU A 104 -6.79 7.10 11.41
C GLU A 104 -8.21 7.51 11.12
#